data_6f455b7bcb9696499f6964b4a6fabbbe
#
_entry.id   6f455b7bcb9696499f6964b4a6fabbbe
#
_cell.length_a   1.000
_cell.length_b   1.000
_cell.length_c   1.000
_cell.angle_alpha   90.00
_cell.angle_beta   90.00
_cell.angle_gamma   90.00
#
_symmetry.space_group_name_H-M   'P 1'
#
loop_
_entity.id
_entity.type
_entity.pdbx_description
1 polymer ?
#
loop_
_entity_poly.entity_id
_entity_poly.type
_entity_poly.pdbx_seq_one_letter_code
_entity_poly.pdbx_strand_id
1 'polypeptide(L)'
;MKKIIIDICLVEQALNHPTWDMGPKITVDSATMMNKGLELIEAYFLFPVREDQIDILVHPQSVVHSMVEYVDGSVLAQLGSPDMRTPISYALSWPTRMVTPSPRLQLDNIANLTFE
;
A
#
# COMPACT_ATOMS: atom_id res chain seq x y z
N MET A 1 -11.71 1.80 14.88
CA MET A 1 -11.42 1.68 13.43
C MET A 1 -12.72 1.42 12.71
N LYS A 2 -13.03 2.21 11.71
CA LYS A 2 -14.28 2.09 10.94
C LYS A 2 -14.05 1.35 9.62
N LYS A 3 -12.92 1.57 8.97
CA LYS A 3 -12.66 1.06 7.63
C LYS A 3 -11.15 0.96 7.36
N ILE A 4 -10.76 -0.07 6.64
CA ILE A 4 -9.42 -0.22 6.07
C ILE A 4 -9.51 0.02 4.57
N ILE A 5 -8.60 0.79 4.03
CA ILE A 5 -8.52 1.10 2.61
C ILE A 5 -7.16 0.63 2.11
N ILE A 6 -7.17 -0.20 1.07
CA ILE A 6 -5.97 -0.77 0.46
C ILE A 6 -5.77 -0.15 -0.93
N ASP A 7 -4.54 0.21 -1.24
CA ASP A 7 -4.16 0.77 -2.54
C ASP A 7 -4.08 -0.28 -3.65
N ILE A 8 -4.48 0.10 -4.86
CA ILE A 8 -4.26 -0.66 -6.09
C ILE A 8 -3.48 0.17 -7.11
N CYS A 9 -2.46 -0.45 -7.68
CA CYS A 9 -1.79 0.03 -8.89
C CYS A 9 -2.44 -0.58 -10.14
N LEU A 10 -2.67 0.23 -11.19
CA LEU A 10 -3.23 -0.24 -12.45
C LEU A 10 -2.28 -1.16 -13.21
N VAL A 11 -2.84 -2.11 -13.98
CA VAL A 11 -2.12 -3.15 -14.74
C VAL A 11 -0.99 -2.59 -15.60
N GLU A 12 -1.25 -1.51 -16.32
CA GLU A 12 -0.26 -0.89 -17.22
C GLU A 12 0.92 -0.29 -16.46
N GLN A 13 0.70 0.16 -15.25
CA GLN A 13 1.74 0.70 -14.38
C GLN A 13 2.55 -0.40 -13.71
N ALA A 14 1.91 -1.51 -13.35
CA ALA A 14 2.60 -2.66 -12.77
C ALA A 14 3.62 -3.28 -13.74
N LEU A 15 3.29 -3.34 -15.03
CA LEU A 15 4.17 -3.87 -16.08
C LEU A 15 5.36 -2.96 -16.41
N ASN A 16 5.20 -1.65 -16.21
CA ASN A 16 6.19 -0.63 -16.56
C ASN A 16 6.80 0.07 -15.34
N HIS A 17 6.63 -0.48 -14.15
CA HIS A 17 7.06 0.20 -12.92
C HIS A 17 8.60 0.12 -12.79
N PRO A 18 9.34 1.22 -12.97
CA PRO A 18 10.81 1.18 -12.98
C PRO A 18 11.42 0.93 -11.61
N THR A 19 10.62 0.99 -10.54
CA THR A 19 11.06 0.88 -9.14
C THR A 19 10.82 -0.47 -8.49
N TRP A 20 10.00 -1.34 -9.10
CA TRP A 20 9.63 -2.62 -8.53
C TRP A 20 9.97 -3.77 -9.48
N ASP A 21 11.15 -4.34 -9.34
CA ASP A 21 11.45 -5.65 -9.92
C ASP A 21 11.06 -6.72 -8.89
N MET A 22 9.80 -7.14 -8.96
CA MET A 22 9.21 -8.08 -8.01
C MET A 22 9.26 -9.54 -8.50
N GLY A 23 9.83 -9.78 -9.68
CA GLY A 23 9.81 -11.09 -10.32
C GLY A 23 8.49 -11.39 -11.05
N PRO A 24 8.47 -12.43 -11.92
CA PRO A 24 7.36 -12.69 -12.84
C PRO A 24 6.03 -12.97 -12.17
N LYS A 25 6.01 -13.77 -11.10
CA LYS A 25 4.77 -14.15 -10.41
C LYS A 25 4.09 -12.93 -9.79
N ILE A 26 4.82 -12.13 -9.04
CA ILE A 26 4.29 -10.94 -8.36
C ILE A 26 3.83 -9.90 -9.37
N THR A 27 4.54 -9.74 -10.49
CA THR A 27 4.16 -8.85 -11.58
C THR A 27 2.83 -9.30 -12.21
N VAL A 28 2.64 -10.59 -12.47
CA VAL A 28 1.37 -11.14 -12.99
C VAL A 28 0.24 -10.98 -11.95
N ASP A 29 0.50 -11.27 -10.68
CA ASP A 29 -0.49 -11.12 -9.61
C ASP A 29 -0.96 -9.66 -9.49
N SER A 30 -0.05 -8.69 -9.59
CA SER A 30 -0.39 -7.27 -9.58
C SER A 30 -1.20 -6.87 -10.82
N ALA A 31 -0.80 -7.34 -12.00
CA ALA A 31 -1.49 -7.05 -13.26
C ALA A 31 -2.91 -7.62 -13.32
N THR A 32 -3.14 -8.78 -12.71
CA THR A 32 -4.46 -9.42 -12.63
C THR A 32 -5.26 -9.01 -11.39
N MET A 33 -4.75 -8.11 -10.56
CA MET A 33 -5.31 -7.73 -9.28
C MET A 33 -5.41 -8.87 -8.25
N MET A 34 -4.84 -10.03 -8.54
CA MET A 34 -4.83 -11.18 -7.63
C MET A 34 -4.09 -10.85 -6.33
N ASN A 35 -3.01 -10.08 -6.41
CA ASN A 35 -2.27 -9.63 -5.24
C ASN A 35 -3.17 -8.83 -4.28
N LYS A 36 -4.03 -7.96 -4.81
CA LYS A 36 -4.98 -7.20 -3.99
C LYS A 36 -6.08 -8.09 -3.42
N GLY A 37 -6.50 -9.10 -4.14
CA GLY A 37 -7.39 -10.12 -3.61
C GLY A 37 -6.78 -10.85 -2.41
N LEU A 38 -5.51 -11.21 -2.49
CA LEU A 38 -4.78 -11.82 -1.37
C LEU A 38 -4.66 -10.86 -0.18
N GLU A 39 -4.32 -9.60 -0.42
CA GLU A 39 -4.24 -8.58 0.63
C GLU A 39 -5.59 -8.32 1.31
N LEU A 40 -6.69 -8.36 0.56
CA LEU A 40 -8.04 -8.26 1.11
C LEU A 40 -8.33 -9.42 2.06
N ILE A 41 -7.98 -10.64 1.66
CA ILE A 41 -8.12 -11.84 2.49
C ILE A 41 -7.25 -11.72 3.75
N GLU A 42 -6.01 -11.29 3.59
CA GLU A 42 -5.09 -11.06 4.72
C GLU A 42 -5.67 -10.04 5.70
N ALA A 43 -6.14 -8.89 5.22
CA ALA A 43 -6.74 -7.86 6.05
C ALA A 43 -7.96 -8.37 6.83
N TYR A 44 -8.80 -9.15 6.18
CA TYR A 44 -9.97 -9.77 6.80
C TYR A 44 -9.60 -10.69 7.97
N PHE A 45 -8.53 -11.49 7.81
CA PHE A 45 -8.10 -12.42 8.86
C PHE A 45 -7.20 -11.79 9.94
N LEU A 46 -6.42 -10.77 9.59
CA LEU A 46 -5.46 -10.15 10.52
C LEU A 46 -6.10 -9.07 11.41
N PHE A 47 -7.15 -8.42 10.94
CA PHE A 47 -7.77 -7.31 11.66
C PHE A 47 -9.20 -7.64 12.09
N PRO A 48 -9.68 -7.09 13.21
CA PRO A 48 -11.05 -7.31 13.69
C PRO A 48 -12.04 -6.43 12.89
N VAL A 49 -12.15 -6.69 11.61
CA VAL A 49 -13.02 -5.96 10.67
C VAL A 49 -13.92 -6.92 9.91
N ARG A 50 -15.08 -6.42 9.50
CA ARG A 50 -15.97 -7.13 8.58
C ARG A 50 -15.56 -6.85 7.14
N GLU A 51 -16.01 -7.69 6.23
CA GLU A 51 -15.75 -7.53 4.80
C GLU A 51 -16.19 -6.17 4.26
N ASP A 52 -17.35 -5.68 4.71
CA ASP A 52 -17.92 -4.37 4.33
C ASP A 52 -17.12 -3.17 4.88
N GLN A 53 -16.14 -3.42 5.73
CA GLN A 53 -15.24 -2.41 6.28
C GLN A 53 -13.88 -2.37 5.57
N ILE A 54 -13.70 -3.11 4.49
CA ILE A 54 -12.48 -3.11 3.70
C ILE A 54 -12.79 -2.56 2.31
N ASP A 55 -12.12 -1.49 1.92
CA ASP A 55 -12.21 -0.91 0.59
C ASP A 55 -10.89 -1.03 -0.14
N ILE A 56 -10.98 -1.11 -1.45
CA ILE A 56 -9.86 -1.08 -2.36
C ILE A 56 -10.01 0.14 -3.26
N LEU A 57 -8.99 0.97 -3.30
CA LEU A 57 -8.93 2.15 -4.17
C LEU A 57 -7.79 2.02 -5.17
N VAL A 58 -8.01 2.54 -6.36
CA VAL A 58 -6.95 2.68 -7.37
C VAL A 58 -6.19 3.97 -7.10
N HIS A 59 -4.88 3.86 -6.89
CA HIS A 59 -4.00 4.98 -6.61
C HIS A 59 -2.76 4.92 -7.52
N PRO A 60 -2.81 5.58 -8.69
CA PRO A 60 -1.76 5.46 -9.71
C PRO A 60 -0.36 5.86 -9.24
N GLN A 61 -0.26 6.83 -8.36
CA GLN A 61 1.05 7.32 -7.87
C GLN A 61 1.76 6.34 -6.94
N SER A 62 1.04 5.39 -6.35
CA SER A 62 1.57 4.39 -5.42
C SER A 62 2.43 4.97 -4.29
N VAL A 63 1.99 6.07 -3.74
CA VAL A 63 2.62 6.78 -2.62
C VAL A 63 1.91 6.46 -1.30
N VAL A 64 0.58 6.45 -1.33
CA VAL A 64 -0.25 6.01 -0.21
C VAL A 64 -0.46 4.51 -0.33
N HIS A 65 -0.04 3.75 0.67
CA HIS A 65 -0.10 2.28 0.63
C HIS A 65 -1.26 1.70 1.42
N SER A 66 -1.71 2.40 2.46
CA SER A 66 -2.87 2.00 3.25
C SER A 66 -3.48 3.19 3.96
N MET A 67 -4.76 3.10 4.25
CA MET A 67 -5.48 4.09 5.04
C MET A 67 -6.40 3.41 6.04
N VAL A 68 -6.59 4.05 7.19
CA VAL A 68 -7.54 3.62 8.21
C VAL A 68 -8.48 4.79 8.52
N GLU A 69 -9.76 4.58 8.32
CA GLU A 69 -10.80 5.52 8.72
C GLU A 69 -11.32 5.16 10.12
N TYR A 70 -11.41 6.16 10.97
CA TYR A 70 -11.94 6.04 12.32
C TYR A 70 -13.38 6.49 12.40
N VAL A 71 -14.03 6.15 13.51
CA VAL A 71 -15.47 6.45 13.74
C VAL A 71 -15.79 7.94 13.80
N ASP A 72 -14.80 8.76 14.08
CA ASP A 72 -14.94 10.24 14.11
C ASP A 72 -14.74 10.88 12.72
N GLY A 73 -14.49 10.08 11.69
CA GLY A 73 -14.24 10.55 10.33
C GLY A 73 -12.78 10.87 10.03
N SER A 74 -11.89 10.76 11.02
CA SER A 74 -10.44 10.93 10.80
C SER A 74 -9.89 9.78 9.95
N VAL A 75 -8.99 10.10 9.04
CA VAL A 75 -8.29 9.11 8.21
C VAL A 75 -6.79 9.24 8.43
N LEU A 76 -6.16 8.13 8.80
CA LEU A 76 -4.71 8.04 8.85
C LEU A 76 -4.21 7.23 7.65
N ALA A 77 -3.18 7.74 6.99
CA ALA A 77 -2.57 7.11 5.83
C ALA A 77 -1.09 6.83 6.06
N GLN A 78 -0.63 5.68 5.58
CA GLN A 78 0.79 5.37 5.50
C GLN A 78 1.28 5.74 4.11
N LEU A 79 2.23 6.65 4.05
CA LEU A 79 2.86 7.12 2.82
C LEU A 79 4.34 6.74 2.82
N GLY A 80 4.87 6.47 1.65
CA GLY A 80 6.30 6.20 1.47
C GLY A 80 6.64 5.99 0.00
N SER A 81 7.93 6.03 -0.30
CA SER A 81 8.41 5.57 -1.60
C SER A 81 8.12 4.08 -1.74
N PRO A 82 7.80 3.59 -2.95
CA PRO A 82 7.52 2.19 -3.20
C PRO A 82 8.80 1.34 -3.12
N ASP A 83 9.22 1.01 -1.92
CA ASP A 83 10.44 0.25 -1.63
C ASP A 83 10.19 -0.72 -0.46
N MET A 84 10.27 -2.02 -0.74
CA MET A 84 9.99 -3.05 0.25
C MET A 84 10.98 -3.08 1.42
N ARG A 85 12.12 -2.43 1.31
CA ARG A 85 13.07 -2.33 2.42
C ARG A 85 12.52 -1.57 3.60
N THR A 86 11.63 -0.62 3.37
CA THR A 86 10.95 0.14 4.43
C THR A 86 10.07 -0.74 5.33
N PRO A 87 9.07 -1.47 4.82
CA PRO A 87 8.25 -2.33 5.65
C PRO A 87 9.02 -3.53 6.22
N ILE A 88 9.97 -4.08 5.47
CA ILE A 88 10.79 -5.21 5.95
C ILE A 88 11.64 -4.78 7.14
N SER A 89 12.33 -3.65 7.05
CA SER A 89 13.15 -3.13 8.13
C SER A 89 12.33 -2.81 9.38
N TYR A 90 11.14 -2.26 9.21
CA TYR A 90 10.24 -1.99 10.32
C TYR A 90 9.74 -3.26 11.00
N ALA A 91 9.40 -4.29 10.23
CA ALA A 91 9.03 -5.58 10.79
C ALA A 91 10.16 -6.22 11.58
N LEU A 92 11.40 -6.09 11.11
CA LEU A 92 12.58 -6.65 11.80
C LEU A 92 12.99 -5.85 13.02
N SER A 93 12.79 -4.54 13.05
CA SER A 93 13.23 -3.65 14.13
C SER A 93 12.15 -3.29 15.13
N TRP A 94 10.91 -3.70 14.90
CA TRP A 94 9.78 -3.41 15.78
C TRP A 94 10.13 -3.56 17.28
N PRO A 95 9.74 -2.64 18.17
CA PRO A 95 8.90 -1.44 17.94
C PRO A 95 9.68 -0.19 17.51
N THR A 96 10.99 -0.26 17.39
CA THR A 96 11.81 0.86 16.97
C THR A 96 11.89 0.97 15.45
N ARG A 97 12.37 2.11 14.97
CA ARG A 97 12.65 2.36 13.55
C ARG A 97 14.15 2.32 13.30
N MET A 98 14.55 1.65 12.23
CA MET A 98 15.96 1.62 11.81
C MET A 98 16.17 2.43 10.53
N VAL A 99 17.37 2.92 10.34
CA VAL A 99 17.78 3.59 9.10
C VAL A 99 17.83 2.57 7.97
N THR A 100 17.28 2.94 6.81
CA THR A 100 17.32 2.13 5.60
C THR A 100 17.85 2.95 4.43
N PRO A 101 18.42 2.31 3.38
CA PRO A 101 18.81 3.00 2.15
C PRO A 101 17.63 3.32 1.23
N SER A 102 16.38 3.10 1.67
CA SER A 102 15.19 3.43 0.90
C SER A 102 15.14 4.92 0.57
N PRO A 103 14.73 5.29 -0.66
CA PRO A 103 14.55 6.69 -1.02
C PRO A 103 13.55 7.37 -0.09
N ARG A 104 13.84 8.59 0.29
CA ARG A 104 12.90 9.40 1.07
C ARG A 104 11.81 9.94 0.16
N LEU A 105 10.58 9.92 0.67
CA LEU A 105 9.46 10.54 -0.01
C LEU A 105 9.63 12.07 0.03
N GLN A 106 9.61 12.69 -1.16
CA GLN A 106 9.71 14.13 -1.31
C GLN A 106 8.32 14.71 -1.59
N LEU A 107 7.62 15.07 -0.53
CA LEU A 107 6.23 15.54 -0.61
C LEU A 107 6.09 16.83 -1.43
N ASP A 108 7.09 17.69 -1.43
CA ASP A 108 7.13 18.90 -2.21
C ASP A 108 7.19 18.66 -3.74
N ASN A 109 7.67 17.50 -4.15
CA ASN A 109 7.71 17.10 -5.56
C ASN A 109 6.47 16.33 -6.02
N ILE A 110 5.57 16.00 -5.11
CA ILE A 110 4.31 15.31 -5.43
C ILE A 110 3.24 16.36 -5.71
N ALA A 111 2.88 16.51 -6.98
CA ALA A 111 1.89 17.51 -7.39
C ALA A 111 0.47 17.12 -6.95
N ASN A 112 0.08 15.85 -7.14
CA ASN A 112 -1.26 15.36 -6.85
C ASN A 112 -1.25 13.92 -6.35
N LEU A 113 -2.19 13.61 -5.48
CA LEU A 113 -2.56 12.25 -5.12
C LEU A 113 -4.00 12.02 -5.60
N THR A 114 -4.22 11.00 -6.41
CA THR A 114 -5.53 10.69 -6.98
C THR A 114 -5.99 9.30 -6.56
N PHE A 115 -7.28 9.15 -6.33
CA PHE A 115 -7.93 7.90 -5.95
C PHE A 115 -9.18 7.70 -6.79
N GLU A 116 -9.38 6.47 -7.29
CA GLU A 116 -10.52 6.06 -8.11
C GLU A 116 -11.27 4.86 -7.51
#